data_9524cd6daab5b0901d2d09c24365fd92
#
_entry.id   9524cd6daab5b0901d2d09c24365fd92
#
_cell.length_a   1.000
_cell.length_b   1.000
_cell.length_c   1.000
_cell.angle_alpha   90.00
_cell.angle_beta   90.00
_cell.angle_gamma   90.00
#
_symmetry.space_group_name_H-M   'P 1'
#
loop_
_entity.id
_entity.type
_entity.pdbx_description
1 polymer ?
#
loop_
_entity_poly.entity_id
_entity_poly.type
_entity_poly.pdbx_seq_one_letter_code
_entity_poly.pdbx_strand_id
1 'polypeptide(L)'
;MYEIGKNFRNEGMDKSHNPEFTCMELYVQYKDYNWMMAFTEKLLERICIAVNGSTESVVDGKTISFKAPYRRLPILEAIKEKTGYDLNGKSEEEIREICKTLNLEIDDTMGKGKLIDEIFGEFCEGTYIQPTFITDYPMEMSPLTKKHRSNPALTERFELMVNGKELANAYSELNDPIDQEERFIEQMRLSEKGDDEAMFIDQDFLRALQYGMPPTSGIGIGIDRLVMLMTGQTTIQEVLFFPQMRPEKKIPKDSADKYAAIGVPEALVPVLQKAGYNLVSDMKDVNPQKLQQQVGEVIKKYKLDIEKPSVNDVAEWIAKI
;
A
#
# COMPACT_ATOMS: atom_id res chain seq x y z
N MET A 1 9.88 -24.93 8.33
CA MET A 1 10.86 -23.84 8.55
C MET A 1 10.09 -22.54 8.58
N TYR A 2 10.44 -21.60 9.46
CA TYR A 2 9.86 -20.25 9.45
C TYR A 2 10.94 -19.21 9.77
N GLU A 3 10.69 -18.00 9.32
CA GLU A 3 11.53 -16.83 9.58
C GLU A 3 10.62 -15.63 9.88
N ILE A 4 11.05 -14.76 10.79
CA ILE A 4 10.43 -13.45 11.01
C ILE A 4 11.54 -12.43 10.80
N GLY A 5 11.42 -11.61 9.77
CA GLY A 5 12.47 -10.70 9.35
C GLY A 5 11.94 -9.37 8.81
N LYS A 6 12.88 -8.46 8.57
CA LYS A 6 12.62 -7.18 7.91
C LYS A 6 12.74 -7.33 6.42
N ASN A 7 11.71 -6.90 5.71
CA ASN A 7 11.68 -6.80 4.26
C ASN A 7 11.70 -5.35 3.82
N PHE A 8 12.23 -5.10 2.63
CA PHE A 8 12.37 -3.77 2.05
C PHE A 8 11.75 -3.76 0.66
N ARG A 9 10.79 -2.85 0.43
CA ARG A 9 10.18 -2.63 -0.87
C ARG A 9 10.19 -1.16 -1.21
N ASN A 10 10.48 -0.83 -2.47
CA ASN A 10 10.44 0.55 -2.97
C ASN A 10 8.99 0.98 -3.24
N GLU A 11 8.17 0.96 -2.20
CA GLU A 11 6.78 1.39 -2.21
C GLU A 11 6.63 2.77 -1.55
N GLY A 12 5.52 3.44 -1.88
CA GLY A 12 5.17 4.70 -1.23
C GLY A 12 4.85 4.51 0.26
N MET A 13 4.93 5.61 1.03
CA MET A 13 4.49 5.62 2.43
C MET A 13 3.05 6.09 2.51
N ASP A 14 2.16 5.25 3.05
CA ASP A 14 0.78 5.58 3.34
C ASP A 14 0.34 5.02 4.72
N LYS A 15 -0.96 4.91 4.96
CA LYS A 15 -1.51 4.38 6.22
C LYS A 15 -1.23 2.89 6.42
N SER A 16 -0.99 2.13 5.36
CA SER A 16 -0.83 0.66 5.37
C SER A 16 0.51 0.18 4.83
N HIS A 17 1.34 1.08 4.28
CA HIS A 17 2.63 0.77 3.68
C HIS A 17 3.77 1.58 4.31
N ASN A 18 4.88 0.88 4.56
CA ASN A 18 6.15 1.46 4.97
C ASN A 18 7.27 0.76 4.19
N PRO A 19 8.28 1.44 3.65
CA PRO A 19 9.35 0.83 2.87
C PRO A 19 10.11 -0.30 3.57
N GLU A 20 10.23 -0.21 4.88
CA GLU A 20 10.72 -1.29 5.76
C GLU A 20 9.54 -1.84 6.56
N PHE A 21 9.28 -3.14 6.46
CA PHE A 21 8.20 -3.82 7.17
C PHE A 21 8.64 -5.19 7.66
N THR A 22 7.91 -5.74 8.63
CA THR A 22 8.18 -7.08 9.16
C THR A 22 7.24 -8.09 8.51
N CYS A 23 7.81 -9.17 8.01
CA CYS A 23 7.07 -10.31 7.47
C CYS A 23 7.46 -11.59 8.22
N MET A 24 6.50 -12.47 8.41
CA MET A 24 6.76 -13.87 8.76
C MET A 24 6.59 -14.72 7.51
N GLU A 25 7.60 -15.49 7.18
CA GLU A 25 7.52 -16.49 6.12
C GLU A 25 7.60 -17.91 6.72
N LEU A 26 6.77 -18.80 6.24
CA LEU A 26 6.68 -20.19 6.70
C LEU A 26 6.55 -21.13 5.52
N TYR A 27 7.38 -22.18 5.49
CA TYR A 27 7.35 -23.23 4.48
C TYR A 27 7.19 -24.59 5.12
N VAL A 28 6.20 -25.38 4.62
CA VAL A 28 5.87 -26.70 5.18
C VAL A 28 5.85 -27.75 4.08
N GLN A 29 6.77 -28.70 4.18
CA GLN A 29 6.90 -29.83 3.24
C GLN A 29 5.70 -30.76 3.32
N TYR A 30 5.34 -31.36 2.17
CA TYR A 30 4.24 -32.33 2.02
C TYR A 30 2.88 -31.77 2.46
N LYS A 31 2.71 -30.44 2.32
CA LYS A 31 1.45 -29.72 2.52
C LYS A 31 1.14 -28.90 1.27
N ASP A 32 -0.13 -28.54 1.14
CA ASP A 32 -0.66 -27.73 0.07
C ASP A 32 -1.37 -26.46 0.62
N TYR A 33 -1.84 -25.60 -0.26
CA TYR A 33 -2.52 -24.37 0.09
C TYR A 33 -3.81 -24.60 0.91
N ASN A 34 -4.50 -25.73 0.74
CA ASN A 34 -5.69 -26.07 1.54
C ASN A 34 -5.33 -26.31 3.01
N TRP A 35 -4.24 -27.04 3.23
CA TRP A 35 -3.69 -27.24 4.57
C TRP A 35 -3.25 -25.90 5.17
N MET A 36 -2.63 -25.05 4.35
CA MET A 36 -2.14 -23.74 4.78
C MET A 36 -3.29 -22.81 5.18
N MET A 37 -4.42 -22.81 4.47
CA MET A 37 -5.64 -22.09 4.90
C MET A 37 -6.09 -22.51 6.30
N ALA A 38 -6.22 -23.83 6.54
CA ALA A 38 -6.63 -24.36 7.84
C ALA A 38 -5.63 -24.08 8.96
N PHE A 39 -4.34 -24.05 8.63
CA PHE A 39 -3.28 -23.64 9.56
C PHE A 39 -3.39 -22.14 9.91
N THR A 40 -3.56 -21.30 8.91
CA THR A 40 -3.68 -19.84 9.07
C THR A 40 -4.88 -19.46 9.93
N GLU A 41 -6.04 -20.09 9.70
CA GLU A 41 -7.23 -19.93 10.55
C GLU A 41 -6.91 -20.17 12.03
N LYS A 42 -6.31 -21.32 12.34
CA LYS A 42 -5.95 -21.70 13.73
C LYS A 42 -4.89 -20.78 14.33
N LEU A 43 -3.90 -20.35 13.53
CA LEU A 43 -2.84 -19.47 13.98
C LEU A 43 -3.41 -18.10 14.39
N LEU A 44 -4.20 -17.48 13.52
CA LEU A 44 -4.77 -16.16 13.76
C LEU A 44 -5.80 -16.16 14.89
N GLU A 45 -6.63 -17.20 14.98
CA GLU A 45 -7.57 -17.38 16.11
C GLU A 45 -6.81 -17.45 17.45
N ARG A 46 -5.73 -18.25 17.52
CA ARG A 46 -4.89 -18.34 18.73
C ARG A 46 -4.19 -17.04 19.08
N ILE A 47 -3.70 -16.32 18.09
CA ILE A 47 -3.07 -15.02 18.32
C ILE A 47 -4.09 -14.02 18.86
N CYS A 48 -5.27 -13.97 18.26
CA CYS A 48 -6.34 -13.07 18.72
C CYS A 48 -6.76 -13.38 20.17
N ILE A 49 -6.94 -14.65 20.53
CA ILE A 49 -7.23 -15.07 21.91
C ILE A 49 -6.09 -14.66 22.86
N ALA A 50 -4.83 -14.86 22.45
CA ALA A 50 -3.68 -14.55 23.30
C ALA A 50 -3.52 -13.04 23.54
N VAL A 51 -3.85 -12.20 22.56
CA VAL A 51 -3.71 -10.73 22.68
C VAL A 51 -4.96 -10.10 23.28
N ASN A 52 -6.15 -10.49 22.83
CA ASN A 52 -7.41 -9.81 23.16
C ASN A 52 -8.29 -10.58 24.18
N GLY A 53 -7.90 -11.81 24.54
CA GLY A 53 -8.70 -12.67 25.43
C GLY A 53 -9.96 -13.25 24.77
N SER A 54 -10.18 -13.00 23.47
CA SER A 54 -11.32 -13.46 22.67
C SER A 54 -10.91 -13.73 21.25
N THR A 55 -11.82 -14.26 20.44
CA THR A 55 -11.60 -14.45 18.98
C THR A 55 -11.89 -13.18 18.16
N GLU A 56 -12.15 -12.05 18.82
CA GLU A 56 -12.57 -10.82 18.18
C GLU A 56 -11.57 -9.68 18.45
N SER A 57 -11.40 -8.84 17.45
CA SER A 57 -10.67 -7.58 17.54
C SER A 57 -11.54 -6.44 17.02
N VAL A 58 -11.31 -5.21 17.51
CA VAL A 58 -12.07 -4.03 17.06
C VAL A 58 -11.10 -3.05 16.40
N VAL A 59 -11.36 -2.71 15.15
CA VAL A 59 -10.57 -1.74 14.37
C VAL A 59 -11.52 -0.71 13.79
N ASP A 60 -11.31 0.57 14.10
CA ASP A 60 -12.16 1.68 13.63
C ASP A 60 -13.66 1.42 13.83
N GLY A 61 -14.02 0.94 15.01
CA GLY A 61 -15.40 0.62 15.38
C GLY A 61 -16.00 -0.63 14.72
N LYS A 62 -15.25 -1.34 13.88
CA LYS A 62 -15.67 -2.59 13.23
C LYS A 62 -15.16 -3.78 14.02
N THR A 63 -16.04 -4.68 14.41
CA THR A 63 -15.68 -5.97 15.02
C THR A 63 -15.26 -6.96 13.93
N ILE A 64 -14.05 -7.49 14.06
CA ILE A 64 -13.46 -8.50 13.17
C ILE A 64 -13.37 -9.81 13.94
N SER A 65 -14.00 -10.86 13.44
CA SER A 65 -13.97 -12.18 14.07
C SER A 65 -12.92 -13.07 13.41
N PHE A 66 -11.93 -13.49 14.20
CA PHE A 66 -10.92 -14.46 13.79
C PHE A 66 -11.29 -15.91 14.09
N LYS A 67 -12.57 -16.16 14.43
CA LYS A 67 -13.08 -17.51 14.66
C LYS A 67 -13.19 -18.28 13.33
N ALA A 68 -12.56 -19.44 13.25
CA ALA A 68 -12.66 -20.34 12.09
C ALA A 68 -14.08 -20.96 11.95
N PRO A 69 -14.51 -21.33 10.72
CA PRO A 69 -13.79 -21.20 9.45
C PRO A 69 -14.01 -19.84 8.79
N TYR A 70 -13.02 -19.38 8.00
CA TYR A 70 -13.14 -18.18 7.17
C TYR A 70 -13.80 -18.51 5.82
N ARG A 71 -14.39 -17.48 5.20
CA ARG A 71 -14.93 -17.60 3.84
C ARG A 71 -13.80 -17.89 2.85
N ARG A 72 -14.05 -18.80 1.90
CA ARG A 72 -13.17 -19.09 0.75
C ARG A 72 -13.88 -18.72 -0.51
N LEU A 73 -13.28 -17.90 -1.36
CA LEU A 73 -13.89 -17.33 -2.54
C LEU A 73 -12.87 -17.24 -3.69
N PRO A 74 -13.09 -17.96 -4.81
CA PRO A 74 -12.24 -17.81 -5.99
C PRO A 74 -12.24 -16.36 -6.50
N ILE A 75 -11.08 -15.84 -6.95
CA ILE A 75 -10.95 -14.43 -7.36
C ILE A 75 -11.91 -14.05 -8.48
N LEU A 76 -12.10 -14.93 -9.48
CA LEU A 76 -13.02 -14.65 -10.58
C LEU A 76 -14.50 -14.61 -10.14
N GLU A 77 -14.86 -15.43 -9.15
CA GLU A 77 -16.18 -15.37 -8.52
C GLU A 77 -16.34 -14.09 -7.68
N ALA A 78 -15.29 -13.68 -6.96
CA ALA A 78 -15.27 -12.41 -6.22
C ALA A 78 -15.54 -11.22 -7.13
N ILE A 79 -14.87 -11.15 -8.26
CA ILE A 79 -15.07 -10.11 -9.27
C ILE A 79 -16.51 -10.16 -9.82
N LYS A 80 -16.98 -11.35 -10.17
CA LYS A 80 -18.34 -11.55 -10.68
C LYS A 80 -19.42 -11.11 -9.66
N GLU A 81 -19.24 -11.43 -8.38
CA GLU A 81 -20.16 -11.00 -7.31
C GLU A 81 -20.25 -9.47 -7.20
N LYS A 82 -19.15 -8.76 -7.44
CA LYS A 82 -19.08 -7.30 -7.24
C LYS A 82 -19.39 -6.49 -8.49
N THR A 83 -18.97 -6.97 -9.64
CA THR A 83 -19.07 -6.22 -10.90
C THR A 83 -20.19 -6.73 -11.83
N GLY A 84 -20.64 -7.96 -11.63
CA GLY A 84 -21.55 -8.67 -12.53
C GLY A 84 -20.85 -9.30 -13.75
N TYR A 85 -19.56 -9.06 -13.96
CA TYR A 85 -18.81 -9.59 -15.09
C TYR A 85 -18.15 -10.93 -14.76
N ASP A 86 -18.43 -11.94 -15.60
CA ASP A 86 -17.75 -13.22 -15.54
C ASP A 86 -16.48 -13.17 -16.43
N LEU A 87 -15.31 -13.27 -15.82
CA LEU A 87 -14.03 -13.21 -16.50
C LEU A 87 -13.51 -14.60 -16.89
N ASN A 88 -14.18 -15.67 -16.50
CA ASN A 88 -13.73 -17.03 -16.76
C ASN A 88 -13.64 -17.31 -18.27
N GLY A 89 -12.49 -17.76 -18.73
CA GLY A 89 -12.23 -18.07 -20.14
C GLY A 89 -12.10 -16.87 -21.10
N LYS A 90 -12.17 -15.63 -20.58
CA LYS A 90 -12.04 -14.42 -21.41
C LYS A 90 -10.60 -14.17 -21.84
N SER A 91 -10.47 -13.61 -23.05
CA SER A 91 -9.18 -13.13 -23.58
C SER A 91 -8.76 -11.82 -22.90
N GLU A 92 -7.49 -11.41 -23.08
CA GLU A 92 -6.98 -10.13 -22.61
C GLU A 92 -7.78 -8.95 -23.19
N GLU A 93 -8.08 -8.99 -24.49
CA GLU A 93 -8.84 -7.95 -25.17
C GLU A 93 -10.27 -7.79 -24.60
N GLU A 94 -10.95 -8.91 -24.33
CA GLU A 94 -12.28 -8.89 -23.73
C GLU A 94 -12.26 -8.30 -22.32
N ILE A 95 -11.23 -8.62 -21.51
CA ILE A 95 -11.07 -8.07 -20.17
C ILE A 95 -10.75 -6.58 -20.25
N ARG A 96 -9.90 -6.15 -21.17
CA ARG A 96 -9.57 -4.75 -21.43
C ARG A 96 -10.82 -3.91 -21.76
N GLU A 97 -11.74 -4.43 -22.55
CA GLU A 97 -13.01 -3.76 -22.83
C GLU A 97 -13.92 -3.70 -21.59
N ILE A 98 -13.89 -4.72 -20.74
CA ILE A 98 -14.60 -4.68 -19.45
C ILE A 98 -14.01 -3.60 -18.54
N CYS A 99 -12.68 -3.49 -18.43
CA CYS A 99 -12.01 -2.43 -17.66
C CYS A 99 -12.44 -1.03 -18.14
N LYS A 100 -12.49 -0.80 -19.45
CA LYS A 100 -12.98 0.47 -20.03
C LYS A 100 -14.44 0.73 -19.66
N THR A 101 -15.29 -0.30 -19.71
CA THR A 101 -16.70 -0.18 -19.33
C THR A 101 -16.87 0.16 -17.85
N LEU A 102 -15.97 -0.35 -17.02
CA LEU A 102 -15.91 -0.07 -15.58
C LEU A 102 -15.20 1.28 -15.25
N ASN A 103 -14.76 2.03 -16.27
CA ASN A 103 -14.01 3.29 -16.15
C ASN A 103 -12.69 3.17 -15.36
N LEU A 104 -12.01 2.03 -15.47
CA LEU A 104 -10.68 1.84 -14.89
C LEU A 104 -9.62 2.51 -15.76
N GLU A 105 -8.63 3.12 -15.11
CA GLU A 105 -7.44 3.65 -15.79
C GLU A 105 -6.50 2.49 -16.11
N ILE A 106 -6.39 2.15 -17.39
CA ILE A 106 -5.54 1.07 -17.89
C ILE A 106 -4.65 1.59 -19.02
N ASP A 107 -3.47 1.01 -19.14
CA ASP A 107 -2.55 1.29 -20.25
C ASP A 107 -2.29 0.05 -21.12
N ASP A 108 -1.59 0.25 -22.23
CA ASP A 108 -1.35 -0.81 -23.22
C ASP A 108 -0.27 -1.82 -22.78
N THR A 109 0.47 -1.55 -21.72
CA THR A 109 1.49 -2.45 -21.17
C THR A 109 0.90 -3.52 -20.25
N MET A 110 -0.29 -3.28 -19.70
CA MET A 110 -0.97 -4.19 -18.78
C MET A 110 -1.41 -5.46 -19.50
N GLY A 111 -0.84 -6.60 -19.09
CA GLY A 111 -1.29 -7.92 -19.52
C GLY A 111 -2.55 -8.39 -18.81
N LYS A 112 -3.08 -9.54 -19.21
CA LYS A 112 -4.33 -10.11 -18.66
C LYS A 112 -4.35 -10.20 -17.15
N GLY A 113 -3.25 -10.66 -16.52
CA GLY A 113 -3.14 -10.77 -15.05
C GLY A 113 -3.31 -9.42 -14.37
N LYS A 114 -2.62 -8.37 -14.85
CA LYS A 114 -2.69 -7.02 -14.30
C LYS A 114 -4.09 -6.40 -14.45
N LEU A 115 -4.75 -6.62 -15.59
CA LEU A 115 -6.13 -6.16 -15.80
C LEU A 115 -7.12 -6.78 -14.80
N ILE A 116 -6.95 -8.06 -14.48
CA ILE A 116 -7.78 -8.75 -13.47
C ILE A 116 -7.49 -8.17 -12.08
N ASP A 117 -6.21 -7.90 -11.77
CA ASP A 117 -5.76 -7.29 -10.52
C ASP A 117 -6.35 -5.90 -10.31
N GLU A 118 -6.34 -5.04 -11.33
CA GLU A 118 -6.97 -3.72 -11.29
C GLU A 118 -8.48 -3.78 -11.00
N ILE A 119 -9.20 -4.72 -11.63
CA ILE A 119 -10.63 -4.91 -11.36
C ILE A 119 -10.83 -5.37 -9.91
N PHE A 120 -10.01 -6.31 -9.43
CA PHE A 120 -10.11 -6.82 -8.07
C PHE A 120 -9.79 -5.74 -7.02
N GLY A 121 -8.70 -5.00 -7.21
CA GLY A 121 -8.28 -3.92 -6.33
C GLY A 121 -9.36 -2.86 -6.16
N GLU A 122 -9.92 -2.38 -7.26
CA GLU A 122 -10.90 -1.28 -7.21
C GLU A 122 -12.27 -1.72 -6.66
N PHE A 123 -12.79 -2.89 -7.07
CA PHE A 123 -14.16 -3.27 -6.76
C PHE A 123 -14.31 -4.27 -5.61
N CYS A 124 -13.25 -5.03 -5.29
CA CYS A 124 -13.37 -6.17 -4.37
C CYS A 124 -12.58 -5.97 -3.08
N GLU A 125 -11.29 -5.64 -3.14
CA GLU A 125 -10.34 -5.68 -2.02
C GLU A 125 -10.89 -4.96 -0.78
N GLY A 126 -11.24 -3.69 -0.89
CA GLY A 126 -11.72 -2.84 0.20
C GLY A 126 -13.02 -3.30 0.85
N THR A 127 -13.74 -4.26 0.26
CA THR A 127 -15.05 -4.72 0.74
C THR A 127 -14.98 -5.87 1.74
N TYR A 128 -13.85 -6.57 1.85
CA TYR A 128 -13.70 -7.73 2.74
C TYR A 128 -13.27 -7.29 4.14
N ILE A 129 -14.26 -7.01 5.01
CA ILE A 129 -14.00 -6.63 6.40
C ILE A 129 -13.66 -7.85 7.26
N GLN A 130 -14.46 -8.93 7.13
CA GLN A 130 -14.19 -10.19 7.83
C GLN A 130 -13.13 -11.00 7.09
N PRO A 131 -12.32 -11.80 7.81
CA PRO A 131 -11.31 -12.65 7.20
C PRO A 131 -11.89 -13.49 6.07
N THR A 132 -11.37 -13.31 4.87
CA THR A 132 -11.83 -13.99 3.65
C THR A 132 -10.62 -14.42 2.82
N PHE A 133 -10.50 -15.70 2.55
CA PHE A 133 -9.52 -16.21 1.59
C PHE A 133 -10.03 -15.98 0.18
N ILE A 134 -9.28 -15.19 -0.59
CA ILE A 134 -9.44 -15.10 -2.04
C ILE A 134 -8.54 -16.15 -2.65
N THR A 135 -9.09 -17.07 -3.44
CA THR A 135 -8.39 -18.29 -3.90
C THR A 135 -8.33 -18.38 -5.42
N ASP A 136 -7.56 -19.34 -5.91
CA ASP A 136 -7.59 -19.81 -7.29
C ASP A 136 -7.29 -18.72 -8.32
N TYR A 137 -6.17 -18.01 -8.10
CA TYR A 137 -5.71 -16.94 -8.96
C TYR A 137 -5.33 -17.46 -10.35
N PRO A 138 -5.59 -16.69 -11.43
CA PRO A 138 -5.08 -17.00 -12.76
C PRO A 138 -3.56 -17.21 -12.79
N MET A 139 -3.11 -18.08 -13.68
CA MET A 139 -1.71 -18.45 -13.78
C MET A 139 -0.81 -17.24 -14.10
N GLU A 140 -1.31 -16.30 -14.88
CA GLU A 140 -0.62 -15.08 -15.27
C GLU A 140 -0.30 -14.16 -14.09
N MET A 141 -1.05 -14.26 -12.99
CA MET A 141 -0.84 -13.48 -11.75
C MET A 141 0.10 -14.16 -10.75
N SER A 142 0.60 -15.36 -11.03
CA SER A 142 1.23 -16.20 -10.00
C SER A 142 2.41 -17.01 -10.56
N PRO A 143 3.53 -16.35 -10.93
CA PRO A 143 4.64 -17.01 -11.64
C PRO A 143 5.39 -18.07 -10.82
N LEU A 144 5.29 -18.05 -9.48
CA LEU A 144 5.99 -18.99 -8.57
C LEU A 144 5.06 -20.07 -7.99
N THR A 145 3.80 -20.09 -8.43
CA THR A 145 2.77 -20.93 -7.82
C THR A 145 2.45 -22.15 -8.69
N LYS A 146 2.25 -23.29 -8.04
CA LYS A 146 1.85 -24.54 -8.70
C LYS A 146 0.49 -24.39 -9.38
N LYS A 147 0.35 -24.97 -10.59
CA LYS A 147 -0.93 -25.06 -11.29
C LYS A 147 -1.97 -25.75 -10.42
N HIS A 148 -3.21 -25.23 -10.47
CA HIS A 148 -4.32 -25.83 -9.76
C HIS A 148 -4.62 -27.24 -10.29
N ARG A 149 -4.81 -28.21 -9.39
CA ARG A 149 -4.92 -29.67 -9.72
C ARG A 149 -6.08 -30.04 -10.63
N SER A 150 -7.16 -29.22 -10.66
CA SER A 150 -8.35 -29.48 -11.49
C SER A 150 -8.55 -28.47 -12.63
N ASN A 151 -7.80 -27.36 -12.64
CA ASN A 151 -7.88 -26.37 -13.72
C ASN A 151 -6.50 -25.72 -13.95
N PRO A 152 -5.75 -26.16 -14.96
CA PRO A 152 -4.38 -25.66 -15.18
C PRO A 152 -4.28 -24.16 -15.59
N ALA A 153 -5.39 -23.49 -15.88
CA ALA A 153 -5.42 -22.05 -16.10
C ALA A 153 -5.38 -21.25 -14.80
N LEU A 154 -5.58 -21.91 -13.66
CA LEU A 154 -5.54 -21.34 -12.32
C LEU A 154 -4.35 -21.87 -11.54
N THR A 155 -4.11 -21.30 -10.37
CA THR A 155 -3.04 -21.70 -9.46
C THR A 155 -3.58 -22.01 -8.07
N GLU A 156 -2.85 -22.86 -7.32
CA GLU A 156 -3.12 -23.16 -5.92
C GLU A 156 -2.58 -22.05 -5.01
N ARG A 157 -3.22 -20.85 -5.07
CA ARG A 157 -2.87 -19.65 -4.32
C ARG A 157 -4.05 -19.13 -3.54
N PHE A 158 -3.78 -18.53 -2.42
CA PHE A 158 -4.75 -17.64 -1.75
C PHE A 158 -4.09 -16.37 -1.22
N GLU A 159 -4.86 -15.33 -1.14
CA GLU A 159 -4.61 -14.17 -0.29
C GLU A 159 -5.67 -14.09 0.80
N LEU A 160 -5.26 -13.75 2.02
CA LEU A 160 -6.18 -13.52 3.12
C LEU A 160 -6.47 -12.04 3.25
N MET A 161 -7.68 -11.66 2.88
CA MET A 161 -8.19 -10.30 3.06
C MET A 161 -8.82 -10.12 4.44
N VAL A 162 -8.43 -9.07 5.15
CA VAL A 162 -8.98 -8.67 6.46
C VAL A 162 -9.05 -7.15 6.53
N ASN A 163 -10.19 -6.61 6.90
CA ASN A 163 -10.43 -5.16 7.00
C ASN A 163 -10.07 -4.38 5.74
N GLY A 164 -10.34 -4.97 4.57
CA GLY A 164 -10.11 -4.38 3.26
C GLY A 164 -8.64 -4.34 2.83
N LYS A 165 -7.79 -5.19 3.41
CA LYS A 165 -6.36 -5.28 3.07
C LYS A 165 -5.89 -6.72 3.08
N GLU A 166 -4.90 -7.03 2.23
CA GLU A 166 -4.15 -8.27 2.27
C GLU A 166 -3.36 -8.38 3.57
N LEU A 167 -3.61 -9.44 4.34
CA LEU A 167 -2.86 -9.80 5.54
C LEU A 167 -1.80 -10.86 5.27
N ALA A 168 -2.12 -11.83 4.42
CA ALA A 168 -1.24 -12.95 4.09
C ALA A 168 -1.42 -13.41 2.65
N ASN A 169 -0.34 -13.94 2.06
CA ASN A 169 -0.30 -14.53 0.73
C ASN A 169 0.36 -15.91 0.82
N ALA A 170 -0.26 -16.92 0.26
CA ALA A 170 0.22 -18.30 0.35
C ALA A 170 -0.15 -19.12 -0.88
N TYR A 171 0.66 -20.13 -1.14
CA TYR A 171 0.42 -21.04 -2.25
C TYR A 171 1.08 -22.40 -2.06
N SER A 172 0.69 -23.37 -2.89
CA SER A 172 1.49 -24.57 -3.16
C SER A 172 2.63 -24.14 -4.06
N GLU A 173 3.86 -24.34 -3.61
CA GLU A 173 5.08 -23.93 -4.31
C GLU A 173 5.22 -24.64 -5.66
N LEU A 174 5.59 -23.89 -6.69
CA LEU A 174 5.98 -24.48 -7.97
C LEU A 174 7.34 -25.15 -7.81
N ASN A 175 7.37 -26.46 -7.88
CA ASN A 175 8.57 -27.29 -7.69
C ASN A 175 9.00 -28.05 -8.96
N ASP A 176 8.43 -27.75 -10.11
CA ASP A 176 8.85 -28.24 -11.41
C ASP A 176 9.76 -27.21 -12.08
N PRO A 177 11.07 -27.52 -12.27
CA PRO A 177 12.02 -26.57 -12.85
C PRO A 177 11.71 -26.22 -14.31
N ILE A 178 11.05 -27.10 -15.07
CA ILE A 178 10.70 -26.86 -16.47
C ILE A 178 9.54 -25.85 -16.54
N ASP A 179 8.46 -26.10 -15.81
CA ASP A 179 7.33 -25.17 -15.70
C ASP A 179 7.80 -23.80 -15.17
N GLN A 180 8.71 -23.79 -14.19
CA GLN A 180 9.25 -22.54 -13.63
C GLN A 180 10.06 -21.75 -14.67
N GLU A 181 10.88 -22.41 -15.48
CA GLU A 181 11.62 -21.74 -16.55
C GLU A 181 10.68 -21.12 -17.59
N GLU A 182 9.63 -21.85 -18.00
CA GLU A 182 8.61 -21.34 -18.91
C GLU A 182 7.92 -20.07 -18.35
N ARG A 183 7.61 -20.05 -17.04
CA ARG A 183 7.03 -18.89 -16.36
C ARG A 183 7.97 -17.69 -16.35
N PHE A 184 9.24 -17.88 -16.09
CA PHE A 184 10.24 -16.81 -16.13
C PHE A 184 10.40 -16.24 -17.54
N ILE A 185 10.39 -17.09 -18.57
CA ILE A 185 10.43 -16.63 -19.97
C ILE A 185 9.21 -15.76 -20.27
N GLU A 186 8.03 -16.13 -19.81
CA GLU A 186 6.81 -15.33 -20.02
C GLU A 186 6.88 -13.98 -19.26
N GLN A 187 7.39 -13.96 -18.04
CA GLN A 187 7.63 -12.73 -17.29
C GLN A 187 8.61 -11.80 -18.03
N MET A 188 9.69 -12.32 -18.60
CA MET A 188 10.60 -11.51 -19.42
C MET A 188 9.92 -10.85 -20.62
N ARG A 189 9.01 -11.57 -21.29
CA ARG A 189 8.23 -10.98 -22.39
C ARG A 189 7.33 -9.83 -21.95
N LEU A 190 6.79 -9.88 -20.72
CA LEU A 190 6.03 -8.78 -20.12
C LEU A 190 6.95 -7.60 -19.80
N SER A 191 8.13 -7.85 -19.27
CA SER A 191 9.14 -6.81 -19.01
C SER A 191 9.56 -6.09 -20.31
N GLU A 192 9.76 -6.82 -21.42
CA GLU A 192 10.07 -6.23 -22.73
C GLU A 192 8.94 -5.31 -23.26
N LYS A 193 7.70 -5.52 -22.80
CA LYS A 193 6.56 -4.65 -23.12
C LYS A 193 6.43 -3.44 -22.18
N GLY A 194 7.29 -3.33 -21.15
CA GLY A 194 7.33 -2.21 -20.22
C GLY A 194 6.71 -2.49 -18.83
N ASP A 195 6.50 -3.75 -18.48
CA ASP A 195 6.09 -4.14 -17.13
C ASP A 195 7.32 -4.14 -16.21
N ASP A 196 7.46 -3.09 -15.38
CA ASP A 196 8.58 -2.90 -14.46
C ASP A 196 8.56 -3.86 -13.26
N GLU A 197 7.44 -4.55 -13.02
CA GLU A 197 7.28 -5.53 -11.93
C GLU A 197 7.61 -6.96 -12.37
N ALA A 198 7.84 -7.19 -13.67
CA ALA A 198 8.11 -8.50 -14.22
C ALA A 198 9.48 -9.04 -13.79
N MET A 199 9.50 -10.34 -13.47
CA MET A 199 10.69 -11.03 -12.96
C MET A 199 11.70 -11.36 -14.05
N PHE A 200 12.99 -11.32 -13.72
CA PHE A 200 14.06 -11.85 -14.58
C PHE A 200 14.29 -13.35 -14.34
N ILE A 201 14.99 -14.01 -15.28
CA ILE A 201 15.33 -15.45 -15.12
C ILE A 201 16.43 -15.61 -14.06
N ASP A 202 16.09 -16.22 -12.94
CA ASP A 202 17.05 -16.62 -11.91
C ASP A 202 17.56 -18.05 -12.18
N GLN A 203 18.74 -18.15 -12.77
CA GLN A 203 19.36 -19.42 -13.12
C GLN A 203 19.80 -20.22 -11.88
N ASP A 204 20.13 -19.57 -10.78
CA ASP A 204 20.51 -20.25 -9.54
C ASP A 204 19.28 -20.84 -8.85
N PHE A 205 18.14 -20.13 -8.92
CA PHE A 205 16.86 -20.66 -8.44
C PHE A 205 16.42 -21.89 -9.25
N LEU A 206 16.47 -21.83 -10.58
CA LEU A 206 16.14 -22.98 -11.44
C LEU A 206 17.05 -24.19 -11.14
N ARG A 207 18.35 -23.95 -10.98
CA ARG A 207 19.32 -24.99 -10.61
C ARG A 207 19.00 -25.60 -9.24
N ALA A 208 18.61 -24.78 -8.28
CA ALA A 208 18.20 -25.26 -6.95
C ALA A 208 16.98 -26.18 -7.04
N LEU A 209 15.97 -25.85 -7.85
CA LEU A 209 14.81 -26.70 -8.10
C LEU A 209 15.19 -28.06 -8.73
N GLN A 210 16.20 -28.08 -9.61
CA GLN A 210 16.68 -29.31 -10.25
C GLN A 210 17.31 -30.31 -9.28
N TYR A 211 17.85 -29.84 -8.13
CA TYR A 211 18.33 -30.73 -7.07
C TYR A 211 17.19 -31.47 -6.34
N GLY A 212 15.96 -31.02 -6.51
CA GLY A 212 14.76 -31.65 -6.00
C GLY A 212 14.15 -30.90 -4.82
N MET A 213 13.08 -30.17 -5.08
CA MET A 213 12.24 -29.55 -4.07
C MET A 213 11.03 -30.45 -3.79
N PRO A 214 10.78 -30.92 -2.55
CA PRO A 214 9.56 -31.66 -2.24
C PRO A 214 8.32 -30.79 -2.42
N PRO A 215 7.14 -31.37 -2.63
CA PRO A 215 5.89 -30.61 -2.58
C PRO A 215 5.82 -29.81 -1.27
N THR A 216 5.63 -28.51 -1.37
CA THR A 216 5.72 -27.59 -0.23
C THR A 216 4.62 -26.54 -0.36
N SER A 217 4.10 -26.07 0.75
CA SER A 217 3.27 -24.85 0.79
C SER A 217 3.99 -23.80 1.60
N GLY A 218 4.04 -22.58 1.03
CA GLY A 218 4.60 -21.39 1.66
C GLY A 218 3.53 -20.36 1.98
N ILE A 219 3.78 -19.53 2.99
CA ILE A 219 2.96 -18.37 3.36
C ILE A 219 3.84 -17.24 3.83
N GLY A 220 3.52 -16.02 3.37
CA GLY A 220 3.98 -14.76 3.95
C GLY A 220 2.85 -14.07 4.72
N ILE A 221 3.12 -13.64 5.96
CA ILE A 221 2.17 -12.89 6.78
C ILE A 221 2.79 -11.54 7.14
N GLY A 222 2.11 -10.43 6.82
CA GLY A 222 2.50 -9.09 7.22
C GLY A 222 2.31 -8.87 8.73
N ILE A 223 3.41 -8.91 9.49
CA ILE A 223 3.36 -8.81 10.95
C ILE A 223 2.87 -7.45 11.40
N ASP A 224 3.32 -6.37 10.76
CA ASP A 224 2.88 -5.01 11.13
C ASP A 224 1.36 -4.85 10.91
N ARG A 225 0.83 -5.35 9.79
CA ARG A 225 -0.63 -5.37 9.55
C ARG A 225 -1.38 -6.24 10.55
N LEU A 226 -0.81 -7.39 10.93
CA LEU A 226 -1.40 -8.24 11.97
C LEU A 226 -1.45 -7.52 13.32
N VAL A 227 -0.38 -6.81 13.69
CA VAL A 227 -0.33 -6.02 14.93
C VAL A 227 -1.36 -4.89 14.88
N MET A 228 -1.52 -4.18 13.74
CA MET A 228 -2.58 -3.17 13.59
C MET A 228 -3.96 -3.77 13.88
N LEU A 229 -4.26 -4.93 13.28
CA LEU A 229 -5.55 -5.61 13.50
C LEU A 229 -5.76 -6.01 14.96
N MET A 230 -4.74 -6.57 15.62
CA MET A 230 -4.84 -7.04 17.01
C MET A 230 -4.91 -5.91 18.03
N THR A 231 -4.34 -4.74 17.72
CA THR A 231 -4.29 -3.58 18.64
C THR A 231 -5.29 -2.48 18.27
N GLY A 232 -6.10 -2.68 17.23
CA GLY A 232 -7.11 -1.71 16.79
C GLY A 232 -6.54 -0.45 16.12
N GLN A 233 -5.29 -0.49 15.66
CA GLN A 233 -4.65 0.65 15.01
C GLN A 233 -5.05 0.76 13.54
N THR A 234 -5.12 2.00 13.03
CA THR A 234 -5.55 2.29 11.66
C THR A 234 -4.40 2.69 10.76
N THR A 235 -3.21 2.94 11.30
CA THR A 235 -2.02 3.31 10.54
C THR A 235 -0.82 2.47 10.96
N ILE A 236 0.02 2.11 9.97
CA ILE A 236 1.20 1.28 10.19
C ILE A 236 2.24 2.01 11.07
N GLN A 237 2.28 3.35 11.03
CA GLN A 237 3.20 4.15 11.83
C GLN A 237 2.95 3.98 13.35
N GLU A 238 1.74 3.64 13.77
CA GLU A 238 1.39 3.45 15.19
C GLU A 238 1.90 2.13 15.77
N VAL A 239 2.30 1.19 14.91
CA VAL A 239 2.82 -0.13 15.31
C VAL A 239 4.32 -0.30 15.04
N LEU A 240 4.96 0.69 14.41
CA LEU A 240 6.39 0.72 14.18
C LEU A 240 7.10 1.56 15.24
N PHE A 241 8.19 1.03 15.83
CA PHE A 241 8.99 1.79 16.79
C PHE A 241 9.68 3.01 16.16
N PHE A 242 10.15 2.88 14.92
CA PHE A 242 10.86 3.92 14.19
C PHE A 242 10.30 4.04 12.76
N PRO A 243 9.05 4.55 12.60
CA PRO A 243 8.47 4.72 11.28
C PRO A 243 9.27 5.76 10.48
N GLN A 244 9.40 5.52 9.18
CA GLN A 244 9.97 6.52 8.30
C GLN A 244 9.00 7.71 8.21
N MET A 245 9.55 8.90 8.43
CA MET A 245 8.81 10.15 8.34
C MET A 245 9.14 10.85 7.02
N ARG A 246 8.15 11.45 6.40
CA ARG A 246 8.43 12.31 5.24
C ARG A 246 9.34 13.45 5.69
N PRO A 247 10.41 13.77 4.94
CA PRO A 247 11.24 14.94 5.25
C PRO A 247 10.35 16.17 5.36
N GLU A 248 10.52 16.94 6.42
CA GLU A 248 9.88 18.26 6.50
C GLU A 248 10.29 19.06 5.27
N LYS A 249 9.33 19.56 4.49
CA LYS A 249 9.62 20.51 3.44
C LYS A 249 10.19 21.75 4.11
N LYS A 250 11.50 21.94 4.06
CA LYS A 250 12.12 23.19 4.43
C LYS A 250 11.61 24.24 3.44
N ILE A 251 10.62 25.00 3.84
CA ILE A 251 10.17 26.17 3.08
C ILE A 251 11.31 27.16 3.17
N PRO A 252 11.93 27.56 2.04
CA PRO A 252 12.97 28.58 2.07
C PRO A 252 12.46 29.81 2.79
N LYS A 253 13.26 30.36 3.73
CA LYS A 253 12.92 31.59 4.45
C LYS A 253 14.07 32.54 4.30
N ASP A 254 13.73 33.80 4.03
CA ASP A 254 14.72 34.87 4.08
C ASP A 254 15.10 35.18 5.54
N SER A 255 16.35 35.61 5.74
CA SER A 255 16.84 36.06 7.03
C SER A 255 16.18 37.39 7.45
N ALA A 256 16.19 37.71 8.74
CA ALA A 256 15.69 38.98 9.25
C ALA A 256 16.34 40.19 8.58
N ASP A 257 17.63 40.11 8.24
CA ASP A 257 18.36 41.17 7.56
C ASP A 257 17.75 41.57 6.21
N LYS A 258 17.26 40.59 5.45
CA LYS A 258 16.61 40.87 4.16
C LYS A 258 15.28 41.61 4.33
N TYR A 259 14.53 41.29 5.38
CA TYR A 259 13.31 42.04 5.72
C TYR A 259 13.62 43.40 6.24
N ALA A 260 14.67 43.54 7.07
CA ALA A 260 15.13 44.83 7.56
C ALA A 260 15.58 45.78 6.43
N ALA A 261 16.20 45.23 5.37
CA ALA A 261 16.62 45.99 4.19
C ALA A 261 15.45 46.73 3.49
N ILE A 262 14.25 46.19 3.57
CA ILE A 262 13.04 46.84 3.03
C ILE A 262 12.26 47.62 4.09
N GLY A 263 12.74 47.70 5.34
CA GLY A 263 12.16 48.46 6.43
C GLY A 263 11.18 47.70 7.32
N VAL A 264 11.09 46.36 7.21
CA VAL A 264 10.26 45.55 8.11
C VAL A 264 10.92 45.44 9.49
N PRO A 265 10.22 45.78 10.59
CA PRO A 265 10.73 45.55 11.94
C PRO A 265 11.00 44.11 12.22
N GLU A 266 12.09 43.78 12.93
CA GLU A 266 12.52 42.42 13.23
C GLU A 266 11.41 41.62 13.93
N ALA A 267 10.66 42.21 14.84
CA ALA A 267 9.55 41.58 15.56
C ALA A 267 8.41 41.10 14.62
N LEU A 268 8.25 41.72 13.44
CA LEU A 268 7.23 41.35 12.47
C LEU A 268 7.67 40.26 11.49
N VAL A 269 8.96 39.95 11.38
CA VAL A 269 9.46 38.92 10.47
C VAL A 269 8.84 37.52 10.76
N PRO A 270 8.80 37.02 12.00
CA PRO A 270 8.12 35.74 12.29
C PRO A 270 6.63 35.76 12.01
N VAL A 271 5.99 36.94 12.14
CA VAL A 271 4.54 37.13 11.87
C VAL A 271 4.28 37.04 10.37
N LEU A 272 5.08 37.70 9.56
CA LEU A 272 5.02 37.63 8.09
C LEU A 272 5.23 36.20 7.60
N GLN A 273 6.24 35.51 8.12
CA GLN A 273 6.53 34.12 7.76
C GLN A 273 5.36 33.17 8.14
N LYS A 274 4.72 33.39 9.29
CA LYS A 274 3.50 32.66 9.69
C LYS A 274 2.28 33.02 8.83
N ALA A 275 2.23 34.20 8.27
CA ALA A 275 1.21 34.64 7.33
C ALA A 275 1.43 34.09 5.91
N GLY A 276 2.53 33.35 5.67
CA GLY A 276 2.86 32.73 4.38
C GLY A 276 3.90 33.48 3.55
N TYR A 277 4.37 34.64 4.00
CA TYR A 277 5.40 35.46 3.35
C TYR A 277 6.79 35.04 3.86
N ASN A 278 7.31 33.93 3.37
CA ASN A 278 8.57 33.34 3.83
C ASN A 278 9.80 34.00 3.17
N LEU A 279 9.63 34.53 1.98
CA LEU A 279 10.63 35.29 1.24
C LEU A 279 10.14 36.75 1.10
N VAL A 280 11.08 37.69 1.06
CA VAL A 280 10.75 39.11 0.76
C VAL A 280 10.03 39.20 -0.57
N SER A 281 10.43 38.43 -1.56
CA SER A 281 9.76 38.38 -2.88
C SER A 281 8.32 37.89 -2.84
N ASP A 282 7.88 37.18 -1.79
CA ASP A 282 6.50 36.72 -1.67
C ASP A 282 5.51 37.89 -1.43
N MET A 283 6.02 39.04 -0.99
CA MET A 283 5.23 40.27 -0.78
C MET A 283 5.13 41.11 -2.04
N LYS A 284 5.91 40.81 -3.09
CA LYS A 284 5.88 41.54 -4.35
C LYS A 284 4.47 41.47 -4.97
N ASP A 285 3.98 42.57 -5.44
CA ASP A 285 2.68 42.70 -6.09
C ASP A 285 1.46 42.35 -5.20
N VAL A 286 1.65 42.19 -3.89
CA VAL A 286 0.56 41.95 -2.94
C VAL A 286 -0.13 43.26 -2.59
N ASN A 287 -1.47 43.24 -2.53
CA ASN A 287 -2.21 44.40 -2.09
C ASN A 287 -1.89 44.74 -0.61
N PRO A 288 -1.43 45.97 -0.29
CA PRO A 288 -1.01 46.36 1.06
C PRO A 288 -2.09 46.17 2.14
N GLN A 289 -3.34 46.39 1.82
CA GLN A 289 -4.47 46.21 2.75
C GLN A 289 -4.68 44.74 3.07
N LYS A 290 -4.56 43.85 2.06
CA LYS A 290 -4.68 42.41 2.23
C LYS A 290 -3.52 41.84 3.11
N LEU A 291 -2.29 42.25 2.84
CA LEU A 291 -1.14 41.85 3.63
C LEU A 291 -1.26 42.31 5.09
N GLN A 292 -1.63 43.59 5.30
CA GLN A 292 -1.85 44.14 6.63
C GLN A 292 -2.96 43.38 7.40
N GLN A 293 -4.04 43.00 6.71
CA GLN A 293 -5.10 42.19 7.32
C GLN A 293 -4.60 40.82 7.76
N GLN A 294 -3.88 40.09 6.90
CA GLN A 294 -3.33 38.77 7.20
C GLN A 294 -2.35 38.81 8.37
N VAL A 295 -1.47 39.79 8.41
CA VAL A 295 -0.58 40.04 9.55
C VAL A 295 -1.38 40.25 10.84
N GLY A 296 -2.44 41.08 10.79
CA GLY A 296 -3.33 41.32 11.94
C GLY A 296 -4.04 40.03 12.42
N GLU A 297 -4.48 39.18 11.50
CA GLU A 297 -5.08 37.87 11.82
C GLU A 297 -4.11 36.95 12.54
N VAL A 298 -2.85 36.90 12.10
CA VAL A 298 -1.79 36.11 12.76
C VAL A 298 -1.51 36.64 14.17
N ILE A 299 -1.35 37.97 14.34
CA ILE A 299 -1.14 38.61 15.65
C ILE A 299 -2.27 38.22 16.61
N LYS A 300 -3.53 38.35 16.17
CA LYS A 300 -4.73 38.03 16.95
C LYS A 300 -4.80 36.51 17.28
N LYS A 301 -4.58 35.65 16.29
CA LYS A 301 -4.67 34.20 16.44
C LYS A 301 -3.67 33.66 17.47
N TYR A 302 -2.44 34.15 17.44
CA TYR A 302 -1.38 33.70 18.34
C TYR A 302 -1.21 34.57 19.58
N LYS A 303 -2.09 35.57 19.79
CA LYS A 303 -2.09 36.51 20.95
C LYS A 303 -0.71 37.14 21.18
N LEU A 304 -0.10 37.61 20.07
CA LEU A 304 1.24 38.18 20.12
C LEU A 304 1.14 39.66 20.60
N ASP A 305 2.08 40.04 21.49
CA ASP A 305 2.22 41.44 21.96
C ASP A 305 3.09 42.23 20.96
N ILE A 306 2.57 42.42 19.75
CA ILE A 306 3.21 43.10 18.64
C ILE A 306 2.21 44.05 18.00
N GLU A 307 2.62 45.27 17.80
CA GLU A 307 1.79 46.26 17.15
C GLU A 307 1.55 45.92 15.67
N LYS A 308 0.31 46.02 15.24
CA LYS A 308 -0.08 45.78 13.86
C LYS A 308 0.43 46.92 12.98
N PRO A 309 1.16 46.63 11.86
CA PRO A 309 1.62 47.68 10.96
C PRO A 309 0.47 48.43 10.31
N SER A 310 0.68 49.70 9.97
CA SER A 310 -0.26 50.47 9.16
C SER A 310 -0.25 50.02 7.69
N VAL A 311 -1.28 50.34 6.94
CA VAL A 311 -1.32 50.08 5.49
C VAL A 311 -0.20 50.81 4.76
N ASN A 312 0.16 52.03 5.23
CA ASN A 312 1.23 52.81 4.64
C ASN A 312 2.61 52.19 4.87
N ASP A 313 2.88 51.66 6.07
CA ASP A 313 4.14 50.95 6.35
C ASP A 313 4.29 49.72 5.39
N VAL A 314 3.22 48.96 5.24
CA VAL A 314 3.22 47.78 4.34
C VAL A 314 3.42 48.23 2.88
N ALA A 315 2.83 49.29 2.45
CA ALA A 315 3.01 49.84 1.09
C ALA A 315 4.46 50.28 0.87
N GLU A 316 5.09 50.93 1.87
CA GLU A 316 6.51 51.29 1.81
C GLU A 316 7.45 50.09 1.72
N TRP A 317 7.15 48.99 2.45
CA TRP A 317 7.94 47.78 2.35
C TRP A 317 7.87 47.16 0.94
N ILE A 318 6.63 47.05 0.41
CA ILE A 318 6.42 46.49 -0.94
C ILE A 318 7.08 47.35 -2.02
N ALA A 319 7.08 48.65 -1.88
CA ALA A 319 7.71 49.57 -2.84
C ALA A 319 9.26 49.44 -2.89
N LYS A 320 9.88 48.82 -1.90
CA LYS A 320 11.33 48.60 -1.82
C LYS A 320 11.76 47.20 -2.32
N ILE A 321 10.83 46.34 -2.73
CA ILE A 321 11.07 45.04 -3.30
C ILE A 321 11.25 45.15 -4.81
#